data_71ee749765f71bfc6947427a6e710de7
#
_entry.id   71ee749765f71bfc6947427a6e710de7
#
_cell.length_a   1.000
_cell.length_b   1.000
_cell.length_c   1.000
_cell.angle_alpha   90.00
_cell.angle_beta   90.00
_cell.angle_gamma   90.00
#
_symmetry.space_group_name_H-M   'P 1'
#
loop_
_entity.id
_entity.type
_entity.pdbx_description
1 polymer ?
#
loop_
_entity_poly.entity_id
_entity_poly.type
_entity_poly.pdbx_seq_one_letter_code
_entity_poly.pdbx_strand_id
1 'polypeptide(L)'
;MSTTAAPTATGFAPAVSAFLATALHKSYVGGRWVEATDGGTFEVLDPGSGTKIATVTSLQKADVDRAVDSAVDAFHNSGWASMPVAERAAKLHRIADAVEARIHEFAQVEALDCGKIYAQAIGDIQNFIDTFRYFADLSQAVNYRQVIAVKKHEAWVTRHAWGACGFIIPWNFPFLLAGWGLAPALAAGNTCVLKPAEDTPLSALYLCHVVQQLDLLPPGVLNVVTGYGETAGAAVSQNPRFRRLSFTGSPEVGRLVAEAAGRNLIPVKCELGGKGAAVVFSDVDIPETAQALVNAITFHTGQVCCDATRWLIQRDIYDDFVGECVKRMKSVQIGYQFDGGAQMGPVVNAKQQARVLGYLQKGVA
;
A
#
# COMPACT_ATOMS: atom_id res chain seq x y z
N MET A 1 6.25 17.55 19.99
CA MET A 1 5.95 17.27 18.57
C MET A 1 5.67 18.60 17.89
N SER A 2 6.50 19.01 16.95
CA SER A 2 6.32 20.29 16.22
C SER A 2 5.15 20.12 15.27
N THR A 3 4.06 20.83 15.49
CA THR A 3 2.91 20.90 14.58
C THR A 3 3.30 21.77 13.40
N THR A 4 3.93 21.19 12.38
CA THR A 4 4.01 21.84 11.07
C THR A 4 2.60 21.89 10.49
N ALA A 5 2.12 23.10 10.20
CA ALA A 5 0.82 23.32 9.56
C ALA A 5 0.74 22.53 8.24
N ALA A 6 -0.47 22.01 7.91
CA ALA A 6 -0.70 21.39 6.60
C ALA A 6 -0.27 22.37 5.49
N PRO A 7 0.41 21.90 4.43
CA PRO A 7 0.73 22.77 3.31
C PRO A 7 -0.58 23.29 2.71
N THR A 8 -0.69 24.59 2.59
CA THR A 8 -1.74 25.19 1.75
C THR A 8 -1.45 24.81 0.30
N ALA A 9 -2.45 24.83 -0.59
CA ALA A 9 -2.36 24.48 -2.00
C ALA A 9 -1.22 25.17 -2.81
N THR A 10 -0.43 26.03 -2.17
CA THR A 10 0.66 26.81 -2.74
C THR A 10 2.06 26.45 -2.23
N GLY A 11 2.22 25.39 -1.40
CA GLY A 11 3.53 25.12 -0.78
C GLY A 11 3.90 23.67 -0.52
N PHE A 12 4.06 22.84 -1.58
CA PHE A 12 4.72 21.54 -1.41
C PHE A 12 6.20 21.72 -1.09
N ALA A 13 6.78 20.72 -0.39
CA ALA A 13 8.22 20.68 -0.17
C ALA A 13 8.97 20.78 -1.52
N PRO A 14 10.13 21.47 -1.58
CA PRO A 14 10.86 21.62 -2.84
C PRO A 14 11.17 20.28 -3.54
N ALA A 15 11.48 19.23 -2.78
CA ALA A 15 11.73 17.90 -3.32
C ALA A 15 10.46 17.29 -3.95
N VAL A 16 9.29 17.47 -3.36
CA VAL A 16 8.00 17.04 -3.91
C VAL A 16 7.67 17.81 -5.17
N SER A 17 7.84 19.13 -5.16
CA SER A 17 7.62 19.98 -6.34
C SER A 17 8.52 19.57 -7.50
N ALA A 18 9.80 19.29 -7.22
CA ALA A 18 10.75 18.83 -8.24
C ALA A 18 10.38 17.42 -8.77
N PHE A 19 9.94 16.52 -7.89
CA PHE A 19 9.46 15.19 -8.29
C PHE A 19 8.23 15.31 -9.20
N LEU A 20 7.21 16.06 -8.82
CA LEU A 20 5.99 16.25 -9.62
C LEU A 20 6.24 16.97 -10.95
N ALA A 21 7.26 17.83 -11.03
CA ALA A 21 7.66 18.48 -12.28
C ALA A 21 8.33 17.54 -13.30
N THR A 22 8.58 16.28 -12.95
CA THR A 22 9.13 15.29 -13.87
C THR A 22 8.16 15.04 -15.02
N ALA A 23 8.62 15.24 -16.26
CA ALA A 23 7.78 15.14 -17.46
C ALA A 23 7.15 13.74 -17.64
N LEU A 24 7.90 12.69 -17.27
CA LEU A 24 7.46 11.29 -17.34
C LEU A 24 8.04 10.51 -16.17
N HIS A 25 7.18 10.04 -15.29
CA HIS A 25 7.55 9.10 -14.23
C HIS A 25 7.69 7.70 -14.81
N LYS A 26 8.90 7.16 -14.76
CA LYS A 26 9.22 5.84 -15.28
C LYS A 26 9.08 4.76 -14.22
N SER A 27 8.90 3.51 -14.63
CA SER A 27 9.00 2.35 -13.76
C SER A 27 10.44 2.14 -13.29
N TYR A 28 10.61 1.53 -12.11
CA TYR A 28 11.93 1.27 -11.54
C TYR A 28 12.25 -0.23 -11.61
N VAL A 29 13.22 -0.60 -12.43
CA VAL A 29 13.57 -2.01 -12.71
C VAL A 29 15.07 -2.17 -12.72
N GLY A 30 15.60 -3.11 -11.96
CA GLY A 30 17.03 -3.42 -11.94
C GLY A 30 17.91 -2.24 -11.50
N GLY A 31 17.41 -1.39 -10.61
CA GLY A 31 18.11 -0.18 -10.17
C GLY A 31 18.07 0.98 -11.18
N ARG A 32 17.23 0.91 -12.21
CA ARG A 32 17.16 1.90 -13.30
C ARG A 32 15.72 2.31 -13.57
N TRP A 33 15.55 3.54 -14.06
CA TRP A 33 14.29 4.06 -14.54
C TRP A 33 14.07 3.65 -15.99
N VAL A 34 12.97 2.93 -16.26
CA VAL A 34 12.66 2.35 -17.56
C VAL A 34 11.32 2.84 -18.10
N GLU A 35 11.24 3.03 -19.40
CA GLU A 35 10.01 3.31 -20.13
C GLU A 35 9.36 2.01 -20.62
N ALA A 36 8.08 2.07 -20.95
CA ALA A 36 7.39 0.99 -21.64
C ALA A 36 7.99 0.80 -23.04
N THR A 37 8.15 -0.45 -23.45
CA THR A 37 8.74 -0.78 -24.77
C THR A 37 7.89 -0.24 -25.93
N ASP A 38 6.58 -0.15 -25.76
CA ASP A 38 5.63 0.39 -26.71
C ASP A 38 5.39 1.90 -26.58
N GLY A 39 6.09 2.56 -25.64
CA GLY A 39 5.91 3.98 -25.32
C GLY A 39 4.62 4.30 -24.56
N GLY A 40 3.90 3.28 -24.07
CA GLY A 40 2.62 3.45 -23.36
C GLY A 40 2.76 4.29 -22.09
N THR A 41 1.80 5.17 -21.86
CA THR A 41 1.70 6.02 -20.66
C THR A 41 0.26 6.15 -20.18
N PHE A 42 0.06 6.60 -18.94
CA PHE A 42 -1.22 7.02 -18.42
C PHE A 42 -1.06 8.27 -17.54
N GLU A 43 -2.17 8.94 -17.29
CA GLU A 43 -2.21 10.14 -16.45
C GLU A 43 -2.65 9.79 -15.03
N VAL A 44 -2.02 10.44 -14.04
CA VAL A 44 -2.44 10.43 -12.64
C VAL A 44 -3.08 11.78 -12.34
N LEU A 45 -4.25 11.72 -11.70
CA LEU A 45 -5.04 12.89 -11.37
C LEU A 45 -5.06 13.10 -9.85
N ASP A 46 -5.03 14.34 -9.40
CA ASP A 46 -5.34 14.69 -8.02
C ASP A 46 -6.84 14.46 -7.76
N PRO A 47 -7.22 13.55 -6.85
CA PRO A 47 -8.62 13.25 -6.58
C PRO A 47 -9.46 14.46 -6.15
N GLY A 48 -8.86 15.42 -5.44
CA GLY A 48 -9.57 16.56 -4.91
C GLY A 48 -9.86 17.66 -5.92
N SER A 49 -8.97 17.86 -6.89
CA SER A 49 -9.13 18.91 -7.92
C SER A 49 -9.49 18.35 -9.29
N GLY A 50 -9.26 17.05 -9.53
CA GLY A 50 -9.40 16.43 -10.86
C GLY A 50 -8.30 16.86 -11.84
N THR A 51 -7.29 17.61 -11.40
CA THR A 51 -6.22 18.07 -12.28
C THR A 51 -5.14 16.99 -12.43
N LYS A 52 -4.53 16.94 -13.60
CA LYS A 52 -3.40 16.06 -13.86
C LYS A 52 -2.18 16.49 -13.02
N ILE A 53 -1.60 15.54 -12.27
CA ILE A 53 -0.41 15.75 -11.45
C ILE A 53 0.82 15.03 -11.99
N ALA A 54 0.65 13.97 -12.79
CA ALA A 54 1.76 13.24 -13.38
C ALA A 54 1.37 12.53 -14.69
N THR A 55 2.38 12.20 -15.50
CA THR A 55 2.32 11.19 -16.56
C THR A 55 3.25 10.06 -16.16
N VAL A 56 2.77 8.81 -16.24
CA VAL A 56 3.48 7.62 -15.77
C VAL A 56 3.55 6.59 -16.89
N THR A 57 4.64 5.81 -16.95
CA THR A 57 4.78 4.72 -17.93
C THR A 57 3.76 3.61 -17.68
N SER A 58 3.23 3.02 -18.76
CA SER A 58 2.29 1.88 -18.74
C SER A 58 2.97 0.64 -19.29
N LEU A 59 3.58 -0.15 -18.40
CA LEU A 59 4.32 -1.36 -18.79
C LEU A 59 3.39 -2.46 -19.32
N GLN A 60 3.87 -3.17 -20.33
CA GLN A 60 3.24 -4.33 -20.91
C GLN A 60 3.87 -5.63 -20.36
N LYS A 61 3.29 -6.77 -20.74
CA LYS A 61 3.76 -8.08 -20.27
C LYS A 61 5.27 -8.29 -20.42
N ALA A 62 5.84 -7.95 -21.57
CA ALA A 62 7.27 -8.14 -21.82
C ALA A 62 8.16 -7.28 -20.91
N ASP A 63 7.69 -6.09 -20.55
CA ASP A 63 8.38 -5.20 -19.62
C ASP A 63 8.35 -5.75 -18.18
N VAL A 64 7.18 -6.25 -17.77
CA VAL A 64 7.00 -6.91 -16.48
C VAL A 64 7.86 -8.18 -16.39
N ASP A 65 7.92 -8.97 -17.46
CA ASP A 65 8.77 -10.17 -17.51
C ASP A 65 10.25 -9.79 -17.26
N ARG A 66 10.75 -8.68 -17.83
CA ARG A 66 12.11 -8.17 -17.55
C ARG A 66 12.30 -7.74 -16.09
N ALA A 67 11.27 -7.16 -15.47
CA ALA A 67 11.34 -6.82 -14.05
C ALA A 67 11.42 -8.07 -13.17
N VAL A 68 10.70 -9.13 -13.54
CA VAL A 68 10.79 -10.44 -12.87
C VAL A 68 12.17 -11.07 -13.10
N ASP A 69 12.72 -11.02 -14.32
CA ASP A 69 14.09 -11.46 -14.60
C ASP A 69 15.09 -10.77 -13.69
N SER A 70 14.98 -9.45 -13.58
CA SER A 70 15.85 -8.66 -12.70
C SER A 70 15.72 -9.06 -11.23
N ALA A 71 14.50 -9.33 -10.74
CA ALA A 71 14.30 -9.77 -9.37
C ALA A 71 14.86 -11.19 -9.12
N VAL A 72 14.70 -12.10 -10.08
CA VAL A 72 15.26 -13.47 -10.00
C VAL A 72 16.79 -13.42 -10.04
N ASP A 73 17.37 -12.64 -10.94
CA ASP A 73 18.83 -12.46 -11.02
C ASP A 73 19.39 -11.87 -9.72
N ALA A 74 18.76 -10.82 -9.19
CA ALA A 74 19.17 -10.20 -7.94
C ALA A 74 19.09 -11.16 -6.75
N PHE A 75 18.08 -12.04 -6.71
CA PHE A 75 17.97 -13.06 -5.67
C PHE A 75 19.19 -13.98 -5.64
N HIS A 76 19.67 -14.39 -6.80
CA HIS A 76 20.80 -15.34 -6.91
C HIS A 76 22.16 -14.66 -6.87
N ASN A 77 22.32 -13.45 -7.41
CA ASN A 77 23.60 -12.89 -7.75
C ASN A 77 23.95 -11.58 -7.01
N SER A 78 22.98 -10.88 -6.37
CA SER A 78 23.26 -9.61 -5.68
C SER A 78 23.88 -9.76 -4.29
N GLY A 79 23.92 -10.97 -3.73
CA GLY A 79 24.29 -11.22 -2.35
C GLY A 79 23.19 -10.92 -1.32
N TRP A 80 22.04 -10.38 -1.73
CA TRP A 80 20.95 -10.00 -0.83
C TRP A 80 20.39 -11.18 -0.02
N ALA A 81 20.08 -12.29 -0.69
CA ALA A 81 19.51 -13.47 -0.05
C ALA A 81 20.46 -14.15 0.94
N SER A 82 21.77 -14.09 0.67
CA SER A 82 22.83 -14.66 1.52
C SER A 82 23.42 -13.67 2.52
N MET A 83 23.00 -12.39 2.48
CA MET A 83 23.46 -11.35 3.40
C MET A 83 23.16 -11.75 4.86
N PRO A 84 24.11 -11.57 5.81
CA PRO A 84 23.85 -11.76 7.22
C PRO A 84 22.60 -11.01 7.67
N VAL A 85 21.77 -11.67 8.51
CA VAL A 85 20.47 -11.10 8.92
C VAL A 85 20.61 -9.73 9.56
N ALA A 86 21.63 -9.53 10.40
CA ALA A 86 21.91 -8.25 11.07
C ALA A 86 22.22 -7.12 10.05
N GLU A 87 23.00 -7.43 9.01
CA GLU A 87 23.33 -6.45 7.97
C GLU A 87 22.09 -6.09 7.14
N ARG A 88 21.27 -7.09 6.81
CA ARG A 88 20.01 -6.88 6.10
C ARG A 88 19.01 -6.06 6.95
N ALA A 89 18.89 -6.38 8.24
CA ALA A 89 18.09 -5.60 9.19
C ALA A 89 18.55 -4.13 9.27
N ALA A 90 19.88 -3.89 9.34
CA ALA A 90 20.42 -2.53 9.33
C ALA A 90 20.06 -1.75 8.06
N LYS A 91 20.00 -2.41 6.87
CA LYS A 91 19.55 -1.75 5.64
C LYS A 91 18.06 -1.40 5.69
N LEU A 92 17.21 -2.25 6.30
CA LEU A 92 15.78 -1.95 6.47
C LEU A 92 15.56 -0.78 7.44
N HIS A 93 16.31 -0.72 8.54
CA HIS A 93 16.31 0.46 9.43
C HIS A 93 16.71 1.74 8.68
N ARG A 94 17.75 1.69 7.83
CA ARG A 94 18.13 2.85 7.01
C ARG A 94 17.03 3.28 6.04
N ILE A 95 16.23 2.35 5.50
CA ILE A 95 15.05 2.70 4.68
C ILE A 95 14.01 3.42 5.55
N ALA A 96 13.71 2.88 6.73
CA ALA A 96 12.77 3.51 7.68
C ALA A 96 13.23 4.91 8.08
N ASP A 97 14.52 5.08 8.42
CA ASP A 97 15.10 6.37 8.80
C ASP A 97 15.07 7.39 7.64
N ALA A 98 15.32 6.93 6.41
CA ALA A 98 15.26 7.77 5.21
C ALA A 98 13.83 8.26 4.91
N VAL A 99 12.81 7.42 5.18
CA VAL A 99 11.39 7.78 5.05
C VAL A 99 10.99 8.71 6.19
N GLU A 100 11.40 8.42 7.43
CA GLU A 100 11.11 9.26 8.60
C GLU A 100 11.65 10.68 8.45
N ALA A 101 12.90 10.80 7.98
CA ALA A 101 13.51 12.10 7.69
C ALA A 101 12.75 12.92 6.60
N ARG A 102 11.87 12.26 5.84
CA ARG A 102 11.07 12.83 4.74
C ARG A 102 9.57 12.59 4.92
N ILE A 103 9.11 12.38 6.15
CA ILE A 103 7.72 11.99 6.44
C ILE A 103 6.70 12.94 5.79
N HIS A 104 6.97 14.24 5.83
CA HIS A 104 6.11 15.26 5.23
C HIS A 104 6.11 15.23 3.70
N GLU A 105 7.24 14.90 3.07
CA GLU A 105 7.35 14.76 1.61
C GLU A 105 6.52 13.56 1.14
N PHE A 106 6.70 12.40 1.78
CA PHE A 106 5.92 11.20 1.48
C PHE A 106 4.41 11.41 1.74
N ALA A 107 4.04 12.07 2.85
CA ALA A 107 2.65 12.36 3.14
C ALA A 107 2.01 13.33 2.13
N GLN A 108 2.77 14.30 1.59
CA GLN A 108 2.30 15.16 0.51
C GLN A 108 2.06 14.38 -0.78
N VAL A 109 2.98 13.50 -1.17
CA VAL A 109 2.82 12.65 -2.35
C VAL A 109 1.65 11.70 -2.18
N GLU A 110 1.52 11.03 -1.02
CA GLU A 110 0.42 10.10 -0.72
C GLU A 110 -0.94 10.80 -0.74
N ALA A 111 -1.06 11.98 -0.11
CA ALA A 111 -2.30 12.74 -0.10
C ALA A 111 -2.71 13.21 -1.50
N LEU A 112 -1.76 13.64 -2.33
CA LEU A 112 -2.00 14.01 -3.73
C LEU A 112 -2.43 12.81 -4.57
N ASP A 113 -1.83 11.66 -4.33
CA ASP A 113 -1.99 10.45 -5.14
C ASP A 113 -3.37 9.80 -4.89
N CYS A 114 -3.79 9.68 -3.61
CA CYS A 114 -5.00 8.93 -3.24
C CYS A 114 -6.17 9.78 -2.69
N GLY A 115 -6.00 11.10 -2.53
CA GLY A 115 -7.05 11.99 -2.01
C GLY A 115 -7.27 11.90 -0.49
N LYS A 116 -6.46 11.15 0.23
CA LYS A 116 -6.50 11.07 1.69
C LYS A 116 -6.13 12.42 2.32
N ILE A 117 -6.83 12.86 3.36
CA ILE A 117 -6.44 14.09 4.04
C ILE A 117 -5.02 13.98 4.60
N TYR A 118 -4.27 15.07 4.50
CA TYR A 118 -2.84 15.09 4.80
C TYR A 118 -2.48 14.54 6.20
N ALA A 119 -3.30 14.84 7.21
CA ALA A 119 -3.08 14.34 8.56
C ALA A 119 -3.18 12.80 8.65
N GLN A 120 -4.06 12.17 7.86
CA GLN A 120 -4.18 10.71 7.78
C GLN A 120 -3.01 10.12 6.97
N ALA A 121 -2.57 10.79 5.91
CA ALA A 121 -1.41 10.37 5.13
C ALA A 121 -0.14 10.30 5.99
N ILE A 122 0.10 11.26 6.89
CA ILE A 122 1.21 11.19 7.87
C ILE A 122 1.14 9.89 8.71
N GLY A 123 -0.07 9.51 9.15
CA GLY A 123 -0.27 8.24 9.89
C GLY A 123 0.11 7.00 9.08
N ASP A 124 -0.19 6.99 7.77
CA ASP A 124 0.18 5.89 6.89
C ASP A 124 1.70 5.80 6.69
N ILE A 125 2.36 6.96 6.51
CA ILE A 125 3.82 6.98 6.40
C ILE A 125 4.48 6.52 7.70
N GLN A 126 3.95 6.93 8.86
CA GLN A 126 4.44 6.45 10.16
C GLN A 126 4.27 4.93 10.28
N ASN A 127 3.12 4.38 9.87
CA ASN A 127 2.89 2.94 9.88
C ASN A 127 3.88 2.17 8.97
N PHE A 128 4.22 2.72 7.81
CA PHE A 128 5.27 2.17 6.95
C PHE A 128 6.61 2.09 7.70
N ILE A 129 7.02 3.18 8.36
CA ILE A 129 8.27 3.28 9.13
C ILE A 129 8.29 2.22 10.23
N ASP A 130 7.23 2.15 11.03
CA ASP A 130 7.09 1.21 12.13
C ASP A 130 7.11 -0.24 11.64
N THR A 131 6.46 -0.51 10.51
CA THR A 131 6.44 -1.83 9.86
C THR A 131 7.84 -2.26 9.42
N PHE A 132 8.61 -1.39 8.79
CA PHE A 132 9.98 -1.69 8.38
C PHE A 132 10.88 -1.96 9.60
N ARG A 133 10.78 -1.16 10.65
CA ARG A 133 11.53 -1.36 11.90
C ARG A 133 11.13 -2.67 12.57
N TYR A 134 9.82 -2.93 12.68
CA TYR A 134 9.32 -4.17 13.28
C TYR A 134 9.86 -5.43 12.59
N PHE A 135 9.78 -5.49 11.25
CA PHE A 135 10.29 -6.67 10.54
C PHE A 135 11.81 -6.75 10.48
N ALA A 136 12.53 -5.63 10.52
CA ALA A 136 13.97 -5.62 10.69
C ALA A 136 14.37 -6.29 12.01
N ASP A 137 13.75 -5.90 13.12
CA ASP A 137 14.01 -6.45 14.45
C ASP A 137 13.54 -7.89 14.57
N LEU A 138 12.31 -8.19 14.10
CA LEU A 138 11.76 -9.54 14.10
C LEU A 138 12.67 -10.52 13.36
N SER A 139 13.24 -10.11 12.22
CA SER A 139 14.11 -10.98 11.43
C SER A 139 15.34 -11.48 12.21
N GLN A 140 15.84 -10.69 13.13
CA GLN A 140 16.97 -11.04 14.00
C GLN A 140 16.57 -12.01 15.13
N ALA A 141 15.30 -12.00 15.54
CA ALA A 141 14.76 -12.88 16.57
C ALA A 141 14.29 -14.25 16.03
N VAL A 142 14.19 -14.40 14.70
CA VAL A 142 13.72 -15.66 14.08
C VAL A 142 14.76 -16.75 14.21
N ASN A 143 14.35 -17.92 14.71
CA ASN A 143 15.18 -19.12 14.68
C ASN A 143 15.11 -19.74 13.26
N TYR A 144 16.16 -19.51 12.46
CA TYR A 144 16.23 -20.01 11.09
C TYR A 144 16.55 -21.51 11.01
N ARG A 145 17.07 -22.11 12.07
CA ARG A 145 17.31 -23.56 12.16
C ARG A 145 16.87 -24.08 13.53
N GLN A 146 15.83 -24.87 13.54
CA GLN A 146 15.25 -25.48 14.75
C GLN A 146 15.47 -26.98 14.72
N VAL A 147 16.13 -27.52 15.74
CA VAL A 147 16.27 -28.96 15.92
C VAL A 147 14.94 -29.53 16.43
N ILE A 148 14.52 -30.64 15.85
CA ILE A 148 13.31 -31.38 16.25
C ILE A 148 13.74 -32.71 16.87
N ALA A 149 13.23 -33.04 18.05
CA ALA A 149 13.48 -34.31 18.67
C ALA A 149 12.69 -35.42 17.95
N VAL A 150 13.41 -36.29 17.24
CA VAL A 150 12.85 -37.48 16.56
C VAL A 150 13.64 -38.69 17.01
N LYS A 151 12.95 -39.76 17.44
CA LYS A 151 13.60 -40.98 17.96
C LYS A 151 14.46 -41.63 16.87
N LYS A 152 15.74 -41.85 17.18
CA LYS A 152 16.77 -42.47 16.31
C LYS A 152 17.12 -41.69 15.04
N HIS A 153 16.75 -40.39 14.96
CA HIS A 153 17.10 -39.53 13.83
C HIS A 153 17.54 -38.16 14.32
N GLU A 154 18.41 -37.51 13.55
CA GLU A 154 18.65 -36.08 13.64
C GLU A 154 17.71 -35.39 12.65
N ALA A 155 16.86 -34.48 13.14
CA ALA A 155 15.93 -33.75 12.30
C ALA A 155 15.95 -32.25 12.68
N TRP A 156 15.81 -31.39 11.69
CA TRP A 156 15.70 -29.96 11.88
C TRP A 156 14.80 -29.34 10.80
N VAL A 157 14.18 -28.23 11.16
CA VAL A 157 13.50 -27.33 10.24
C VAL A 157 14.42 -26.15 9.94
N THR A 158 14.55 -25.82 8.66
CA THR A 158 15.26 -24.62 8.21
C THR A 158 14.28 -23.69 7.50
N ARG A 159 14.49 -22.38 7.67
CA ARG A 159 13.72 -21.34 6.99
C ARG A 159 14.59 -20.67 5.94
N HIS A 160 14.07 -20.59 4.72
CA HIS A 160 14.76 -19.99 3.58
C HIS A 160 13.89 -18.90 2.96
N ALA A 161 14.51 -17.92 2.31
CA ALA A 161 13.79 -16.99 1.46
C ALA A 161 13.11 -17.73 0.29
N TRP A 162 11.94 -17.24 -0.13
CA TRP A 162 11.20 -17.81 -1.26
C TRP A 162 11.90 -17.57 -2.60
N GLY A 163 12.42 -16.36 -2.81
CA GLY A 163 12.97 -15.88 -4.07
C GLY A 163 12.32 -14.58 -4.52
N ALA A 164 12.03 -14.44 -5.82
CA ALA A 164 11.28 -13.31 -6.32
C ALA A 164 9.82 -13.37 -5.88
N CYS A 165 9.33 -12.30 -5.26
CA CYS A 165 7.97 -12.14 -4.78
C CYS A 165 7.25 -11.01 -5.52
N GLY A 166 6.00 -11.24 -5.95
CA GLY A 166 5.16 -10.25 -6.61
C GLY A 166 4.12 -9.67 -5.66
N PHE A 167 3.94 -8.35 -5.73
CA PHE A 167 2.97 -7.61 -4.92
C PHE A 167 2.09 -6.75 -5.82
N ILE A 168 0.78 -6.87 -5.69
CA ILE A 168 -0.20 -6.02 -6.36
C ILE A 168 -0.98 -5.31 -5.26
N ILE A 169 -0.86 -4.00 -5.18
CA ILE A 169 -1.46 -3.19 -4.11
C ILE A 169 -2.54 -2.25 -4.66
N PRO A 170 -3.57 -1.95 -3.86
CA PRO A 170 -4.68 -1.10 -4.24
C PRO A 170 -4.35 0.39 -4.04
N TRP A 171 -5.32 1.22 -4.42
CA TRP A 171 -5.23 2.68 -4.41
C TRP A 171 -5.57 3.35 -3.07
N ASN A 172 -6.20 2.65 -2.11
CA ASN A 172 -6.71 3.30 -0.90
C ASN A 172 -5.64 3.52 0.19
N PHE A 173 -4.62 2.66 0.26
CA PHE A 173 -3.47 2.79 1.16
C PHE A 173 -2.18 2.44 0.42
N PRO A 174 -1.81 3.19 -0.63
CA PRO A 174 -0.72 2.80 -1.53
C PRO A 174 0.60 2.60 -0.81
N PHE A 175 1.05 3.58 -0.02
CA PHE A 175 2.36 3.50 0.64
C PHE A 175 2.35 2.54 1.84
N LEU A 176 1.29 2.57 2.65
CA LEU A 176 1.16 1.67 3.80
C LEU A 176 1.19 0.20 3.37
N LEU A 177 0.41 -0.17 2.35
CA LEU A 177 0.34 -1.56 1.87
C LEU A 177 1.59 -1.98 1.09
N ALA A 178 2.30 -1.04 0.45
CA ALA A 178 3.65 -1.31 -0.04
C ALA A 178 4.55 -1.74 1.12
N GLY A 179 4.54 -1.01 2.24
CA GLY A 179 5.30 -1.35 3.44
C GLY A 179 4.97 -2.73 4.00
N TRP A 180 3.68 -3.06 4.12
CA TRP A 180 3.23 -4.37 4.63
C TRP A 180 3.65 -5.55 3.76
N GLY A 181 3.82 -5.32 2.45
CA GLY A 181 4.34 -6.33 1.52
C GLY A 181 5.87 -6.40 1.52
N LEU A 182 6.51 -5.26 1.35
CA LEU A 182 7.95 -5.16 1.13
C LEU A 182 8.77 -5.47 2.40
N ALA A 183 8.38 -4.95 3.56
CA ALA A 183 9.16 -5.09 4.78
C ALA A 183 9.40 -6.56 5.17
N PRO A 184 8.37 -7.42 5.33
CA PRO A 184 8.59 -8.83 5.66
C PRO A 184 9.30 -9.60 4.55
N ALA A 185 9.05 -9.28 3.28
CA ALA A 185 9.70 -9.95 2.16
C ALA A 185 11.19 -9.65 2.12
N LEU A 186 11.57 -8.39 2.22
CA LEU A 186 12.96 -7.95 2.24
C LEU A 186 13.68 -8.46 3.49
N ALA A 187 13.04 -8.40 4.67
CA ALA A 187 13.60 -8.92 5.92
C ALA A 187 13.94 -10.42 5.83
N ALA A 188 13.11 -11.19 5.15
CA ALA A 188 13.35 -12.62 4.91
C ALA A 188 14.40 -12.90 3.80
N GLY A 189 14.93 -11.88 3.12
CA GLY A 189 15.93 -12.02 2.05
C GLY A 189 15.33 -12.26 0.66
N ASN A 190 14.04 -12.02 0.46
CA ASN A 190 13.40 -12.09 -0.85
C ASN A 190 13.70 -10.84 -1.69
N THR A 191 13.49 -10.95 -2.99
CA THR A 191 13.45 -9.82 -3.92
C THR A 191 12.01 -9.52 -4.32
N CYS A 192 11.72 -8.28 -4.68
CA CYS A 192 10.35 -7.80 -4.80
C CYS A 192 10.09 -7.15 -6.17
N VAL A 193 8.92 -7.47 -6.74
CA VAL A 193 8.31 -6.72 -7.85
C VAL A 193 6.97 -6.20 -7.34
N LEU A 194 6.84 -4.90 -7.17
CA LEU A 194 5.65 -4.20 -6.69
C LEU A 194 4.91 -3.55 -7.86
N LYS A 195 3.63 -3.83 -8.00
CA LYS A 195 2.72 -3.12 -8.91
C LYS A 195 1.72 -2.31 -8.08
N PRO A 196 1.89 -0.98 -7.97
CA PRO A 196 0.87 -0.11 -7.39
C PRO A 196 -0.35 0.00 -8.32
N ALA A 197 -1.49 0.43 -7.76
CA ALA A 197 -2.64 0.77 -8.58
C ALA A 197 -2.28 1.89 -9.58
N GLU A 198 -2.92 1.89 -10.74
CA GLU A 198 -2.72 2.94 -11.76
C GLU A 198 -3.20 4.31 -11.27
N ASP A 199 -4.18 4.35 -10.38
CA ASP A 199 -4.67 5.59 -9.79
C ASP A 199 -3.66 6.22 -8.81
N THR A 200 -2.76 5.41 -8.19
CA THR A 200 -1.92 5.85 -7.06
C THR A 200 -0.50 5.26 -7.10
N PRO A 201 0.29 5.54 -8.14
CA PRO A 201 1.64 4.96 -8.28
C PRO A 201 2.75 5.83 -7.66
N LEU A 202 2.47 7.10 -7.33
CA LEU A 202 3.52 8.09 -7.13
C LEU A 202 4.30 7.87 -5.83
N SER A 203 3.63 7.49 -4.73
CA SER A 203 4.32 7.25 -3.45
C SER A 203 5.29 6.08 -3.53
N ALA A 204 4.95 5.01 -4.26
CA ALA A 204 5.85 3.88 -4.51
C ALA A 204 7.06 4.27 -5.40
N LEU A 205 6.84 5.12 -6.40
CA LEU A 205 7.92 5.64 -7.26
C LEU A 205 8.83 6.61 -6.48
N TYR A 206 8.25 7.42 -5.59
CA TYR A 206 9.03 8.31 -4.72
C TYR A 206 9.92 7.50 -3.75
N LEU A 207 9.44 6.37 -3.23
CA LEU A 207 10.28 5.45 -2.45
C LEU A 207 11.47 4.95 -3.27
N CYS A 208 11.26 4.55 -4.52
CA CYS A 208 12.38 4.12 -5.40
C CYS A 208 13.39 5.24 -5.65
N HIS A 209 12.93 6.48 -5.77
CA HIS A 209 13.81 7.65 -5.89
C HIS A 209 14.71 7.80 -4.66
N VAL A 210 14.15 7.69 -3.46
CA VAL A 210 14.91 7.76 -2.20
C VAL A 210 15.86 6.56 -2.04
N VAL A 211 15.39 5.35 -2.35
CA VAL A 211 16.20 4.12 -2.29
C VAL A 211 17.41 4.20 -3.22
N GLN A 212 17.20 4.69 -4.45
CA GLN A 212 18.29 4.84 -5.42
C GLN A 212 19.28 5.96 -5.02
N GLN A 213 18.76 7.12 -4.62
CA GLN A 213 19.58 8.27 -4.24
C GLN A 213 20.54 7.95 -3.09
N LEU A 214 20.11 7.13 -2.13
CA LEU A 214 20.85 6.77 -0.93
C LEU A 214 21.53 5.41 -1.01
N ASP A 215 21.48 4.73 -2.15
CA ASP A 215 22.04 3.38 -2.38
C ASP A 215 21.68 2.39 -1.25
N LEU A 216 20.37 2.30 -0.96
CA LEU A 216 19.90 1.53 0.18
C LEU A 216 19.77 0.03 -0.12
N LEU A 217 19.47 -0.34 -1.37
CA LEU A 217 19.28 -1.72 -1.81
C LEU A 217 20.11 -2.03 -3.06
N PRO A 218 20.63 -3.25 -3.21
CA PRO A 218 21.24 -3.68 -4.46
C PRO A 218 20.26 -3.60 -5.63
N PRO A 219 20.75 -3.32 -6.87
CA PRO A 219 19.91 -3.32 -8.07
C PRO A 219 19.10 -4.62 -8.20
N GLY A 220 17.82 -4.51 -8.54
CA GLY A 220 16.91 -5.63 -8.75
C GLY A 220 16.29 -6.24 -7.48
N VAL A 221 16.76 -5.89 -6.29
CA VAL A 221 16.14 -6.33 -5.01
C VAL A 221 14.75 -5.73 -4.85
N LEU A 222 14.56 -4.47 -5.25
CA LEU A 222 13.27 -3.81 -5.35
C LEU A 222 13.04 -3.39 -6.80
N ASN A 223 11.89 -3.76 -7.35
CA ASN A 223 11.40 -3.31 -8.66
C ASN A 223 9.97 -2.79 -8.49
N VAL A 224 9.64 -1.67 -9.12
CA VAL A 224 8.29 -1.12 -9.16
C VAL A 224 7.86 -1.00 -10.62
N VAL A 225 6.79 -1.72 -10.96
CA VAL A 225 6.22 -1.78 -12.32
C VAL A 225 4.87 -1.06 -12.33
N THR A 226 4.74 -0.06 -13.18
CA THR A 226 3.51 0.72 -13.34
C THR A 226 2.74 0.27 -14.58
N GLY A 227 1.42 0.46 -14.58
CA GLY A 227 0.53 0.06 -15.66
C GLY A 227 -0.82 -0.41 -15.13
N TYR A 228 -1.73 -0.69 -16.05
CA TYR A 228 -3.10 -1.08 -15.73
C TYR A 228 -3.19 -2.50 -15.14
N GLY A 229 -4.28 -2.73 -14.39
CA GLY A 229 -4.57 -4.04 -13.80
C GLY A 229 -4.62 -5.17 -14.84
N GLU A 230 -5.28 -4.92 -15.97
CA GLU A 230 -5.51 -5.86 -17.06
C GLU A 230 -4.23 -6.24 -17.83
N THR A 231 -3.22 -5.38 -17.80
CA THR A 231 -1.93 -5.60 -18.50
C THR A 231 -0.82 -5.93 -17.53
N ALA A 232 -0.28 -4.94 -16.83
CA ALA A 232 0.83 -5.13 -15.89
C ALA A 232 0.44 -6.02 -14.69
N GLY A 233 -0.77 -5.83 -14.12
CA GLY A 233 -1.28 -6.64 -13.02
C GLY A 233 -1.47 -8.12 -13.41
N ALA A 234 -2.08 -8.36 -14.58
CA ALA A 234 -2.23 -9.70 -15.13
C ALA A 234 -0.86 -10.35 -15.40
N ALA A 235 0.09 -9.60 -15.96
CA ALA A 235 1.45 -10.09 -16.20
C ALA A 235 2.17 -10.49 -14.91
N VAL A 236 2.03 -9.71 -13.82
CA VAL A 236 2.56 -10.08 -12.50
C VAL A 236 1.91 -11.36 -11.99
N SER A 237 0.57 -11.45 -11.98
CA SER A 237 -0.14 -12.60 -11.41
C SER A 237 0.08 -13.91 -12.16
N GLN A 238 0.33 -13.83 -13.46
CA GLN A 238 0.48 -15.01 -14.34
C GLN A 238 1.94 -15.46 -14.51
N ASN A 239 2.92 -14.70 -14.07
CA ASN A 239 4.32 -15.05 -14.29
C ASN A 239 4.76 -16.24 -13.41
N PRO A 240 5.19 -17.39 -14.00
CA PRO A 240 5.49 -18.60 -13.26
C PRO A 240 6.80 -18.55 -12.46
N ARG A 241 7.61 -17.51 -12.63
CA ARG A 241 8.91 -17.39 -11.94
C ARG A 241 8.81 -16.77 -10.56
N PHE A 242 7.67 -16.17 -10.20
CA PHE A 242 7.43 -15.81 -8.82
C PHE A 242 7.37 -17.04 -7.91
N ARG A 243 7.83 -16.88 -6.69
CA ARG A 243 7.74 -17.93 -5.66
C ARG A 243 6.65 -17.63 -4.63
N ARG A 244 6.17 -16.42 -4.60
CA ARG A 244 5.04 -15.97 -3.78
C ARG A 244 4.39 -14.76 -4.40
N LEU A 245 3.07 -14.68 -4.29
CA LEU A 245 2.30 -13.51 -4.67
C LEU A 245 1.55 -12.95 -3.45
N SER A 246 1.34 -11.65 -3.45
CA SER A 246 0.45 -10.95 -2.54
C SER A 246 -0.42 -10.00 -3.33
N PHE A 247 -1.71 -10.08 -3.10
CA PHE A 247 -2.72 -9.23 -3.74
C PHE A 247 -3.59 -8.57 -2.66
N THR A 248 -3.80 -7.27 -2.79
CA THR A 248 -4.82 -6.56 -2.02
C THR A 248 -5.72 -5.80 -2.99
N GLY A 249 -7.03 -6.01 -2.90
CA GLY A 249 -8.00 -5.38 -3.80
C GLY A 249 -9.40 -5.98 -3.73
N SER A 250 -10.14 -5.94 -4.85
CA SER A 250 -11.51 -6.46 -4.88
C SER A 250 -11.55 -8.00 -4.87
N PRO A 251 -12.64 -8.61 -4.32
CA PRO A 251 -12.84 -10.06 -4.37
C PRO A 251 -12.85 -10.63 -5.79
N GLU A 252 -13.38 -9.87 -6.76
CA GLU A 252 -13.43 -10.28 -8.17
C GLU A 252 -12.03 -10.46 -8.75
N VAL A 253 -11.17 -9.47 -8.58
CA VAL A 253 -9.78 -9.53 -9.07
C VAL A 253 -8.96 -10.53 -8.24
N GLY A 254 -9.23 -10.63 -6.92
CA GLY A 254 -8.59 -11.62 -6.05
C GLY A 254 -8.78 -13.06 -6.53
N ARG A 255 -9.98 -13.41 -7.04
CA ARG A 255 -10.21 -14.74 -7.65
C ARG A 255 -9.33 -14.97 -8.88
N LEU A 256 -9.21 -13.97 -9.77
CA LEU A 256 -8.37 -14.06 -10.96
C LEU A 256 -6.89 -14.25 -10.61
N VAL A 257 -6.41 -13.50 -9.61
CA VAL A 257 -5.03 -13.62 -9.12
C VAL A 257 -4.79 -14.99 -8.46
N ALA A 258 -5.72 -15.46 -7.62
CA ALA A 258 -5.63 -16.75 -6.96
C ALA A 258 -5.67 -17.90 -7.98
N GLU A 259 -6.52 -17.82 -9.02
CA GLU A 259 -6.57 -18.78 -10.11
C GLU A 259 -5.26 -18.82 -10.89
N ALA A 260 -4.70 -17.67 -11.26
CA ALA A 260 -3.44 -17.57 -11.97
C ALA A 260 -2.27 -18.15 -11.14
N ALA A 261 -2.21 -17.83 -9.85
CA ALA A 261 -1.23 -18.38 -8.91
C ALA A 261 -1.38 -19.89 -8.76
N GLY A 262 -2.61 -20.39 -8.63
CA GLY A 262 -2.91 -21.83 -8.51
C GLY A 262 -2.48 -22.65 -9.72
N ARG A 263 -2.62 -22.13 -10.94
CA ARG A 263 -2.13 -22.77 -12.18
C ARG A 263 -0.61 -22.99 -12.16
N ASN A 264 0.13 -22.12 -11.49
CA ASN A 264 1.59 -22.20 -11.36
C ASN A 264 2.05 -22.77 -10.01
N LEU A 265 1.12 -23.23 -9.15
CA LEU A 265 1.38 -23.71 -7.78
C LEU A 265 2.14 -22.68 -6.92
N ILE A 266 1.88 -21.40 -7.14
CA ILE A 266 2.50 -20.29 -6.39
C ILE A 266 1.60 -19.95 -5.19
N PRO A 267 2.13 -19.95 -3.95
CA PRO A 267 1.37 -19.47 -2.80
C PRO A 267 0.99 -18.00 -2.95
N VAL A 268 -0.29 -17.69 -2.72
CA VAL A 268 -0.81 -16.32 -2.80
C VAL A 268 -1.47 -15.91 -1.49
N LYS A 269 -1.20 -14.69 -1.03
CA LYS A 269 -1.95 -14.01 0.03
C LYS A 269 -2.93 -13.05 -0.65
N CYS A 270 -4.21 -13.20 -0.36
CA CYS A 270 -5.26 -12.29 -0.81
C CYS A 270 -5.83 -11.53 0.40
N GLU A 271 -5.73 -10.20 0.38
CA GLU A 271 -6.41 -9.28 1.27
C GLU A 271 -7.52 -8.60 0.48
N LEU A 272 -8.76 -8.80 0.89
CA LEU A 272 -9.92 -8.44 0.07
C LEU A 272 -10.89 -7.54 0.84
N GLY A 273 -11.76 -6.87 0.10
CA GLY A 273 -12.82 -6.07 0.68
C GLY A 273 -13.84 -6.92 1.46
N GLY A 274 -14.52 -6.29 2.38
CA GLY A 274 -15.51 -6.94 3.23
C GLY A 274 -16.62 -6.00 3.65
N LYS A 275 -17.54 -6.53 4.47
CA LYS A 275 -18.61 -5.83 5.17
C LYS A 275 -18.53 -6.20 6.66
N GLY A 276 -17.50 -5.69 7.34
CA GLY A 276 -17.28 -5.89 8.76
C GLY A 276 -18.46 -5.40 9.61
N ALA A 277 -18.61 -5.95 10.82
CA ALA A 277 -19.64 -5.52 11.75
C ALA A 277 -19.02 -4.86 12.98
N ALA A 278 -19.63 -3.76 13.44
CA ALA A 278 -19.49 -3.28 14.80
C ALA A 278 -20.70 -3.73 15.62
N VAL A 279 -20.45 -4.28 16.80
CA VAL A 279 -21.50 -4.71 17.74
C VAL A 279 -21.48 -3.76 18.93
N VAL A 280 -22.63 -3.13 19.19
CA VAL A 280 -22.78 -2.12 20.25
C VAL A 280 -23.80 -2.60 21.26
N PHE A 281 -23.34 -2.88 22.48
CA PHE A 281 -24.18 -3.28 23.60
C PHE A 281 -24.65 -2.07 24.42
N SER A 282 -25.63 -2.25 25.30
CA SER A 282 -26.24 -1.16 26.07
C SER A 282 -25.37 -0.58 27.20
N ASP A 283 -24.26 -1.19 27.51
CA ASP A 283 -23.32 -0.78 28.57
C ASP A 283 -22.25 0.25 28.10
N VAL A 284 -22.36 0.75 26.86
CA VAL A 284 -21.42 1.73 26.30
C VAL A 284 -21.78 3.17 26.69
N ASP A 285 -20.77 4.05 26.71
CA ASP A 285 -20.99 5.50 26.60
C ASP A 285 -21.41 5.84 25.16
N ILE A 286 -22.69 6.20 24.99
CA ILE A 286 -23.27 6.47 23.65
C ILE A 286 -22.53 7.59 22.92
N PRO A 287 -22.31 8.79 23.51
CA PRO A 287 -21.57 9.87 22.86
C PRO A 287 -20.16 9.46 22.40
N GLU A 288 -19.40 8.81 23.25
CA GLU A 288 -18.01 8.40 22.94
C GLU A 288 -17.98 7.33 21.85
N THR A 289 -18.83 6.30 21.98
CA THR A 289 -18.90 5.18 21.03
C THR A 289 -19.41 5.64 19.65
N ALA A 290 -20.42 6.50 19.61
CA ALA A 290 -20.90 7.10 18.36
C ALA A 290 -19.81 7.92 17.66
N GLN A 291 -19.02 8.71 18.43
CA GLN A 291 -17.88 9.45 17.85
C GLN A 291 -16.84 8.50 17.28
N ALA A 292 -16.48 7.43 17.99
CA ALA A 292 -15.51 6.45 17.54
C ALA A 292 -15.95 5.77 16.23
N LEU A 293 -17.22 5.34 16.14
CA LEU A 293 -17.75 4.70 14.94
C LEU A 293 -17.87 5.67 13.76
N VAL A 294 -18.29 6.91 13.99
CA VAL A 294 -18.34 7.95 12.94
C VAL A 294 -16.94 8.26 12.42
N ASN A 295 -15.95 8.42 13.30
CA ASN A 295 -14.57 8.65 12.90
C ASN A 295 -14.02 7.47 12.07
N ALA A 296 -14.31 6.22 12.49
CA ALA A 296 -13.87 5.03 11.78
C ALA A 296 -14.45 4.98 10.37
N ILE A 297 -15.79 5.13 10.22
CA ILE A 297 -16.44 5.00 8.91
C ILE A 297 -16.18 6.17 7.96
N THR A 298 -15.80 7.35 8.48
CA THR A 298 -15.45 8.52 7.67
C THR A 298 -13.94 8.63 7.39
N PHE A 299 -13.13 7.78 8.05
CA PHE A 299 -11.70 7.73 7.79
C PHE A 299 -11.45 7.41 6.31
N HIS A 300 -10.55 8.17 5.68
CA HIS A 300 -10.26 8.06 4.24
C HIS A 300 -11.53 7.96 3.36
N THR A 301 -12.56 8.73 3.73
CA THR A 301 -13.85 8.80 2.99
C THR A 301 -14.56 7.43 2.89
N GLY A 302 -14.38 6.56 3.92
CA GLY A 302 -14.94 5.21 3.95
C GLY A 302 -14.29 4.22 2.99
N GLN A 303 -13.13 4.55 2.43
CA GLN A 303 -12.40 3.73 1.45
C GLN A 303 -11.45 2.74 2.15
N VAL A 304 -11.94 2.00 3.13
CA VAL A 304 -11.16 1.11 4.00
C VAL A 304 -11.69 -0.32 3.91
N CYS A 305 -10.82 -1.29 3.64
CA CYS A 305 -11.19 -2.69 3.43
C CYS A 305 -11.75 -3.38 4.69
N CYS A 306 -11.33 -2.95 5.87
CA CYS A 306 -11.71 -3.52 7.17
C CYS A 306 -12.71 -2.67 7.94
N ASP A 307 -13.31 -1.64 7.34
CA ASP A 307 -14.30 -0.81 8.01
C ASP A 307 -15.51 -1.60 8.49
N ALA A 308 -15.97 -1.25 9.70
CA ALA A 308 -17.20 -1.75 10.26
C ALA A 308 -18.40 -1.04 9.61
N THR A 309 -18.77 -1.48 8.41
CA THR A 309 -19.82 -0.87 7.60
C THR A 309 -21.24 -1.32 7.95
N ARG A 310 -21.39 -2.25 8.90
CA ARG A 310 -22.67 -2.72 9.45
C ARG A 310 -22.65 -2.58 10.96
N TRP A 311 -23.56 -1.78 11.49
CA TRP A 311 -23.65 -1.55 12.93
C TRP A 311 -24.82 -2.34 13.52
N LEU A 312 -24.52 -3.28 14.40
CA LEU A 312 -25.47 -4.11 15.12
C LEU A 312 -25.63 -3.52 16.52
N ILE A 313 -26.69 -2.76 16.71
CA ILE A 313 -26.92 -1.98 17.94
C ILE A 313 -27.98 -2.68 18.76
N GLN A 314 -27.73 -2.86 20.06
CA GLN A 314 -28.71 -3.40 20.97
C GLN A 314 -29.99 -2.53 21.00
N ARG A 315 -31.17 -3.17 20.99
CA ARG A 315 -32.45 -2.49 20.74
C ARG A 315 -32.73 -1.36 21.72
N ASP A 316 -32.36 -1.55 23.00
CA ASP A 316 -32.70 -0.60 24.06
C ASP A 316 -32.04 0.77 23.92
N ILE A 317 -30.92 0.85 23.18
CA ILE A 317 -30.19 2.09 22.95
C ILE A 317 -30.20 2.52 21.48
N TYR A 318 -30.94 1.83 20.61
CA TYR A 318 -30.87 1.99 19.16
C TYR A 318 -31.18 3.41 18.73
N ASP A 319 -32.30 3.97 19.17
CA ASP A 319 -32.75 5.30 18.71
C ASP A 319 -31.83 6.43 19.20
N ASP A 320 -31.40 6.38 20.45
CA ASP A 320 -30.49 7.35 21.03
C ASP A 320 -29.11 7.28 20.36
N PHE A 321 -28.61 6.07 20.12
CA PHE A 321 -27.32 5.85 19.47
C PHE A 321 -27.32 6.35 18.02
N VAL A 322 -28.35 5.99 17.25
CA VAL A 322 -28.51 6.44 15.84
C VAL A 322 -28.67 7.96 15.78
N GLY A 323 -29.46 8.55 16.69
CA GLY A 323 -29.60 10.00 16.82
C GLY A 323 -28.27 10.73 17.02
N GLU A 324 -27.44 10.21 17.93
CA GLU A 324 -26.11 10.78 18.20
C GLU A 324 -25.16 10.60 16.99
N CYS A 325 -25.19 9.44 16.33
CA CYS A 325 -24.39 9.22 15.11
C CYS A 325 -24.78 10.20 13.98
N VAL A 326 -26.06 10.40 13.74
CA VAL A 326 -26.55 11.35 12.71
C VAL A 326 -26.09 12.77 13.00
N LYS A 327 -26.18 13.20 14.27
CA LYS A 327 -25.70 14.51 14.69
C LYS A 327 -24.21 14.69 14.40
N ARG A 328 -23.38 13.71 14.71
CA ARG A 328 -21.94 13.72 14.49
C ARG A 328 -21.57 13.67 13.01
N MET A 329 -22.22 12.82 12.22
CA MET A 329 -22.01 12.75 10.77
C MET A 329 -22.31 14.08 10.07
N LYS A 330 -23.35 14.79 10.51
CA LYS A 330 -23.67 16.11 9.98
C LYS A 330 -22.63 17.19 10.29
N SER A 331 -21.81 16.99 11.32
CA SER A 331 -20.74 17.94 11.70
C SER A 331 -19.40 17.66 11.00
N VAL A 332 -19.26 16.53 10.28
CA VAL A 332 -18.02 16.19 9.57
C VAL A 332 -17.74 17.23 8.48
N GLN A 333 -16.56 17.84 8.55
CA GLN A 333 -16.12 18.83 7.57
C GLN A 333 -15.51 18.11 6.36
N ILE A 334 -16.16 18.26 5.21
CA ILE A 334 -15.69 17.72 3.93
C ILE A 334 -14.91 18.83 3.22
N GLY A 335 -13.72 18.50 2.69
CA GLY A 335 -12.89 19.49 2.01
C GLY A 335 -11.82 18.86 1.12
N TYR A 336 -10.99 19.72 0.55
CA TYR A 336 -9.79 19.31 -0.18
C TYR A 336 -8.79 18.66 0.79
N GLN A 337 -8.06 17.66 0.33
CA GLN A 337 -7.18 16.85 1.20
C GLN A 337 -6.08 17.64 1.92
N PHE A 338 -5.77 18.84 1.47
CA PHE A 338 -4.82 19.75 2.13
C PHE A 338 -5.48 20.90 2.93
N ASP A 339 -6.81 20.97 2.98
CA ASP A 339 -7.49 21.95 3.81
C ASP A 339 -7.31 21.60 5.28
N GLY A 340 -6.78 22.54 6.06
CA GLY A 340 -6.44 22.30 7.48
C GLY A 340 -7.63 21.98 8.40
N GLY A 341 -8.88 22.21 7.94
CA GLY A 341 -10.11 21.89 8.65
C GLY A 341 -10.84 20.66 8.11
N ALA A 342 -10.40 20.06 7.01
CA ALA A 342 -11.04 18.90 6.43
C ALA A 342 -10.86 17.66 7.32
N GLN A 343 -11.96 16.98 7.60
CA GLN A 343 -12.01 15.70 8.32
C GLN A 343 -12.24 14.53 7.36
N MET A 344 -12.81 14.79 6.19
CA MET A 344 -13.06 13.84 5.13
C MET A 344 -12.68 14.46 3.78
N GLY A 345 -11.87 13.78 3.01
CA GLY A 345 -11.39 14.19 1.69
C GLY A 345 -12.27 13.70 0.54
N PRO A 346 -11.77 13.77 -0.71
CA PRO A 346 -12.44 13.21 -1.88
C PRO A 346 -12.38 11.68 -1.90
N VAL A 347 -13.21 11.06 -2.73
CA VAL A 347 -12.99 9.68 -3.21
C VAL A 347 -11.92 9.70 -4.29
N VAL A 348 -11.21 8.56 -4.47
CA VAL A 348 -10.01 8.49 -5.31
C VAL A 348 -10.20 8.94 -6.76
N ASN A 349 -11.35 8.71 -7.37
CA ASN A 349 -11.64 9.09 -8.75
C ASN A 349 -13.15 9.10 -9.06
N ALA A 350 -13.51 9.61 -10.23
CA ALA A 350 -14.89 9.69 -10.70
C ALA A 350 -15.56 8.30 -10.88
N LYS A 351 -14.78 7.27 -11.26
CA LYS A 351 -15.30 5.90 -11.40
C LYS A 351 -15.74 5.34 -10.04
N GLN A 352 -14.95 5.57 -8.99
CA GLN A 352 -15.31 5.16 -7.64
C GLN A 352 -16.49 5.98 -7.11
N GLN A 353 -16.56 7.27 -7.38
CA GLN A 353 -17.73 8.10 -7.03
C GLN A 353 -19.00 7.55 -7.66
N ALA A 354 -18.99 7.28 -8.96
CA ALA A 354 -20.13 6.72 -9.67
C ALA A 354 -20.56 5.35 -9.10
N ARG A 355 -19.59 4.51 -8.72
CA ARG A 355 -19.84 3.21 -8.08
C ARG A 355 -20.56 3.38 -6.74
N VAL A 356 -20.08 4.28 -5.88
CA VAL A 356 -20.70 4.56 -4.57
C VAL A 356 -22.12 5.08 -4.74
N LEU A 357 -22.32 6.07 -5.61
CA LEU A 357 -23.66 6.62 -5.91
C LEU A 357 -24.63 5.53 -6.41
N GLY A 358 -24.16 4.62 -7.27
CA GLY A 358 -24.95 3.49 -7.74
C GLY A 358 -25.39 2.54 -6.63
N TYR A 359 -24.53 2.30 -5.61
CA TYR A 359 -24.92 1.52 -4.44
C TYR A 359 -25.92 2.25 -3.53
N LEU A 360 -25.77 3.57 -3.36
CA LEU A 360 -26.76 4.36 -2.61
C LEU A 360 -28.13 4.30 -3.25
N GLN A 361 -28.20 4.43 -4.59
CA GLN A 361 -29.47 4.31 -5.33
C GLN A 361 -30.12 2.93 -5.15
N LYS A 362 -29.32 1.84 -5.20
CA LYS A 362 -29.83 0.47 -4.97
C LYS A 362 -30.33 0.26 -3.53
N GLY A 363 -29.78 0.97 -2.55
CA GLY A 363 -30.17 0.85 -1.15
C GLY A 363 -31.47 1.58 -0.82
N VAL A 364 -31.92 2.49 -1.68
CA VAL A 364 -33.18 3.25 -1.53
C VAL A 364 -34.31 2.60 -2.32
N ALA A 365 -34.01 1.83 -3.35
CA ALA A 365 -34.98 1.09 -4.19
C ALA A 365 -35.42 -0.22 -3.51
#